data_3969eae0eb14869ea7f00c429a8f81f9
#
_entry.id   3969eae0eb14869ea7f00c429a8f81f9
#
_cell.length_a   1.000
_cell.length_b   1.000
_cell.length_c   1.000
_cell.angle_alpha   90.00
_cell.angle_beta   90.00
_cell.angle_gamma   90.00
#
_symmetry.space_group_name_H-M   'P 1'
#
loop_
_entity.id
_entity.type
_entity.pdbx_description
1 polymer ?
#
loop_
_entity_poly.entity_id
_entity_poly.type
_entity_poly.pdbx_seq_one_letter_code
_entity_poly.pdbx_strand_id
1 'polypeptide(L)'
;MNFSEVIGQEAVKERLIQMVKEDRLPHALLFCGPQGAGKMALAMAFASYLLAGDDAEEATSSTVSNARAMLRNWEHPDLHFSYPTIKLPSMSSDHQPVSADFAKEWHGLIIQGTYFTMNQWMNQMGATTQQAIITGAESDELSRVLALKSSQGGYKVSIIWLPERMNLTSANKLLKLLEEPPQGTIFLMVCEEPEKLLETIISRTQRIDVKRINDEAIEQALINKRGIDTDAAHRIARIANGSWLKALEAMDAGNENREFHNMFQMLMRLCYLRNVKDLKRWSEVVAGYGREKERRMLTYFQQQVRENF
;
A
#
# COMPACT_ATOMS: atom_id res chain seq x y z
N MET A 1 -8.79 4.16 9.18
CA MET A 1 -8.92 4.64 7.77
C MET A 1 -10.36 4.56 7.37
N ASN A 2 -10.86 5.59 6.71
CA ASN A 2 -12.22 5.60 6.17
C ASN A 2 -12.21 5.91 4.66
N PHE A 3 -13.36 5.88 4.02
CA PHE A 3 -13.47 6.13 2.58
C PHE A 3 -13.01 7.53 2.16
N SER A 4 -13.08 8.54 3.02
CA SER A 4 -12.62 9.90 2.71
C SER A 4 -11.09 10.00 2.57
N GLU A 5 -10.35 9.05 3.14
CA GLU A 5 -8.90 8.99 3.06
C GLU A 5 -8.40 8.34 1.75
N VAL A 6 -9.28 7.60 1.06
CA VAL A 6 -8.98 6.99 -0.25
C VAL A 6 -9.05 8.07 -1.32
N ILE A 7 -8.00 8.14 -2.14
CA ILE A 7 -7.89 9.17 -3.19
C ILE A 7 -8.74 8.76 -4.41
N GLY A 8 -9.71 9.60 -4.76
CA GLY A 8 -10.64 9.34 -5.86
C GLY A 8 -11.49 8.10 -5.62
N GLN A 9 -11.90 7.42 -6.70
CA GLN A 9 -12.67 6.17 -6.69
C GLN A 9 -14.10 6.29 -6.15
N GLU A 10 -14.73 7.45 -6.27
CA GLU A 10 -16.04 7.75 -5.66
C GLU A 10 -17.12 6.73 -6.06
N ALA A 11 -17.20 6.37 -7.34
CA ALA A 11 -18.17 5.38 -7.82
C ALA A 11 -17.97 3.98 -7.20
N VAL A 12 -16.73 3.59 -6.91
CA VAL A 12 -16.44 2.31 -6.24
C VAL A 12 -16.81 2.38 -4.77
N LYS A 13 -16.50 3.49 -4.10
CA LYS A 13 -16.88 3.72 -2.70
C LYS A 13 -18.40 3.65 -2.52
N GLU A 14 -19.15 4.39 -3.33
CA GLU A 14 -20.61 4.39 -3.31
C GLU A 14 -21.19 2.99 -3.54
N ARG A 15 -20.66 2.27 -4.54
CA ARG A 15 -21.08 0.89 -4.83
C ARG A 15 -20.85 -0.04 -3.64
N LEU A 16 -19.70 0.04 -2.97
CA LEU A 16 -19.39 -0.79 -1.80
C LEU A 16 -20.33 -0.50 -0.63
N ILE A 17 -20.59 0.78 -0.35
CA ILE A 17 -21.54 1.20 0.70
C ILE A 17 -22.96 0.71 0.36
N GLN A 18 -23.37 0.84 -0.89
CA GLN A 18 -24.68 0.40 -1.34
C GLN A 18 -24.87 -1.11 -1.19
N MET A 19 -23.86 -1.93 -1.51
CA MET A 19 -23.91 -3.39 -1.32
C MET A 19 -24.22 -3.76 0.14
N VAL A 20 -23.65 -3.04 1.10
CA VAL A 20 -23.90 -3.29 2.53
C VAL A 20 -25.31 -2.81 2.91
N LYS A 21 -25.74 -1.61 2.48
CA LYS A 21 -27.04 -1.05 2.80
C LYS A 21 -28.22 -1.88 2.23
N GLU A 22 -27.99 -2.53 1.08
CA GLU A 22 -29.00 -3.38 0.42
C GLU A 22 -28.96 -4.85 0.89
N ASP A 23 -28.10 -5.18 1.85
CA ASP A 23 -27.87 -6.56 2.32
C ASP A 23 -27.53 -7.53 1.15
N ARG A 24 -26.72 -7.03 0.21
CA ARG A 24 -26.29 -7.79 -1.00
C ARG A 24 -24.76 -7.90 -1.07
N LEU A 25 -24.14 -7.97 0.09
CA LEU A 25 -22.68 -8.07 0.17
C LEU A 25 -22.23 -9.50 -0.17
N PRO A 26 -21.46 -9.71 -1.25
CA PRO A 26 -20.87 -11.00 -1.55
C PRO A 26 -19.81 -11.35 -0.51
N HIS A 27 -19.66 -12.64 -0.23
CA HIS A 27 -18.63 -13.12 0.70
C HIS A 27 -17.19 -12.93 0.18
N ALA A 28 -17.00 -12.70 -1.12
CA ALA A 28 -15.68 -12.49 -1.72
C ALA A 28 -15.70 -11.41 -2.80
N LEU A 29 -14.90 -10.37 -2.62
CA LEU A 29 -14.67 -9.27 -3.55
C LEU A 29 -13.24 -9.31 -4.08
N LEU A 30 -13.07 -9.13 -5.40
CA LEU A 30 -11.77 -9.09 -6.06
C LEU A 30 -11.54 -7.70 -6.67
N PHE A 31 -10.73 -6.89 -6.00
CA PHE A 31 -10.33 -5.55 -6.47
C PHE A 31 -9.22 -5.69 -7.51
N CYS A 32 -9.55 -5.44 -8.78
CA CYS A 32 -8.62 -5.49 -9.90
C CYS A 32 -8.31 -4.11 -10.45
N GLY A 33 -7.07 -3.86 -10.84
CA GLY A 33 -6.68 -2.59 -11.46
C GLY A 33 -5.19 -2.33 -11.40
N PRO A 34 -4.73 -1.23 -12.01
CA PRO A 34 -3.31 -0.93 -12.07
C PRO A 34 -2.71 -0.60 -10.69
N GLN A 35 -1.40 -0.72 -10.58
CA GLN A 35 -0.66 -0.37 -9.38
C GLN A 35 -0.79 1.13 -9.07
N GLY A 36 -0.98 1.46 -7.81
CA GLY A 36 -1.14 2.85 -7.36
C GLY A 36 -2.55 3.44 -7.54
N ALA A 37 -3.52 2.67 -8.06
CA ALA A 37 -4.91 3.11 -8.22
C ALA A 37 -5.75 3.11 -6.93
N GLY A 38 -5.19 2.64 -5.79
CA GLY A 38 -5.87 2.68 -4.49
C GLY A 38 -6.63 1.41 -4.11
N LYS A 39 -6.37 0.27 -4.75
CA LYS A 39 -7.02 -1.01 -4.44
C LYS A 39 -6.90 -1.40 -2.96
N MET A 40 -5.67 -1.34 -2.42
CA MET A 40 -5.42 -1.67 -1.01
C MET A 40 -6.09 -0.66 -0.08
N ALA A 41 -6.02 0.63 -0.40
CA ALA A 41 -6.70 1.68 0.34
C ALA A 41 -8.22 1.47 0.39
N LEU A 42 -8.85 1.09 -0.74
CA LEU A 42 -10.26 0.75 -0.82
C LEU A 42 -10.60 -0.48 0.03
N ALA A 43 -9.81 -1.56 -0.07
CA ALA A 43 -10.04 -2.78 0.70
C ALA A 43 -9.94 -2.51 2.22
N MET A 44 -8.94 -1.73 2.64
CA MET A 44 -8.75 -1.37 4.05
C MET A 44 -9.85 -0.43 4.56
N ALA A 45 -10.25 0.58 3.77
CA ALA A 45 -11.37 1.47 4.13
C ALA A 45 -12.70 0.69 4.22
N PHE A 46 -12.93 -0.23 3.30
CA PHE A 46 -14.12 -1.07 3.31
C PHE A 46 -14.12 -2.05 4.49
N ALA A 47 -12.97 -2.66 4.83
CA ALA A 47 -12.83 -3.47 6.03
C ALA A 47 -13.17 -2.67 7.30
N SER A 48 -12.69 -1.43 7.41
CA SER A 48 -13.04 -0.55 8.53
C SER A 48 -14.54 -0.25 8.58
N TYR A 49 -15.16 0.00 7.44
CA TYR A 49 -16.60 0.22 7.33
C TYR A 49 -17.42 -1.01 7.77
N LEU A 50 -17.01 -2.23 7.38
CA LEU A 50 -17.67 -3.47 7.75
C LEU A 50 -17.57 -3.79 9.25
N LEU A 51 -16.43 -3.46 9.87
CA LEU A 51 -16.13 -3.80 11.26
C LEU A 51 -16.60 -2.72 12.27
N ALA A 52 -16.68 -1.46 11.85
CA ALA A 52 -16.95 -0.34 12.77
C ALA A 52 -17.98 0.69 12.27
N GLY A 53 -18.62 0.43 11.12
CA GLY A 53 -19.56 1.36 10.50
C GLY A 53 -18.89 2.60 9.88
N ASP A 54 -19.71 3.60 9.58
CA ASP A 54 -19.20 4.86 9.02
C ASP A 54 -18.59 5.72 10.13
N ASP A 55 -17.35 6.15 9.96
CA ASP A 55 -16.66 7.02 10.92
C ASP A 55 -17.29 8.44 11.00
N ALA A 56 -18.05 8.84 10.00
CA ALA A 56 -18.79 10.11 10.01
C ALA A 56 -20.00 10.07 10.94
N GLU A 57 -20.50 8.89 11.31
CA GLU A 57 -21.59 8.71 12.26
C GLU A 57 -21.04 8.62 13.68
N GLU A 58 -21.80 9.14 14.66
CA GLU A 58 -21.45 8.97 16.07
C GLU A 58 -21.44 7.47 16.44
N ALA A 59 -20.47 7.08 17.28
CA ALA A 59 -20.35 5.69 17.72
C ALA A 59 -21.59 5.33 18.58
N THR A 60 -22.40 4.42 18.04
CA THR A 60 -23.66 4.00 18.67
C THR A 60 -23.48 3.14 19.92
N SER A 61 -22.27 2.61 20.14
CA SER A 61 -21.94 1.76 21.28
C SER A 61 -20.45 1.79 21.62
N SER A 62 -20.10 1.36 22.83
CA SER A 62 -18.71 1.17 23.27
C SER A 62 -17.95 0.17 22.39
N THR A 63 -18.64 -0.85 21.86
CA THR A 63 -18.07 -1.85 20.94
C THR A 63 -17.59 -1.19 19.66
N VAL A 64 -18.40 -0.35 19.03
CA VAL A 64 -18.03 0.42 17.81
C VAL A 64 -16.87 1.36 18.08
N SER A 65 -16.89 2.05 19.23
CA SER A 65 -15.79 2.95 19.62
C SER A 65 -14.46 2.19 19.79
N ASN A 66 -14.51 1.01 20.43
CA ASN A 66 -13.34 0.14 20.60
C ASN A 66 -12.86 -0.41 19.26
N ALA A 67 -13.76 -0.86 18.38
CA ALA A 67 -13.42 -1.31 17.03
C ALA A 67 -12.70 -0.22 16.24
N ARG A 68 -13.22 1.02 16.25
CA ARG A 68 -12.57 2.16 15.60
C ARG A 68 -11.18 2.46 16.17
N ALA A 69 -11.00 2.35 17.49
CA ALA A 69 -9.70 2.54 18.13
C ALA A 69 -8.68 1.48 17.69
N MET A 70 -9.08 0.20 17.62
CA MET A 70 -8.23 -0.90 17.15
C MET A 70 -7.90 -0.77 15.66
N LEU A 71 -8.87 -0.35 14.82
CA LEU A 71 -8.68 -0.15 13.39
C LEU A 71 -7.76 1.02 13.03
N ARG A 72 -7.58 2.00 13.92
CA ARG A 72 -6.58 3.06 13.71
C ARG A 72 -5.16 2.50 13.64
N ASN A 73 -4.91 1.43 14.36
CA ASN A 73 -3.62 0.72 14.36
C ASN A 73 -3.66 -0.59 13.57
N TRP A 74 -4.77 -0.93 12.89
CA TRP A 74 -4.95 -2.19 12.17
C TRP A 74 -4.81 -3.45 13.04
N GLU A 75 -5.17 -3.35 14.32
CA GLU A 75 -5.06 -4.40 15.35
C GLU A 75 -6.42 -5.01 15.73
N HIS A 76 -7.43 -4.88 14.86
CA HIS A 76 -8.75 -5.46 15.12
C HIS A 76 -8.69 -6.99 15.03
N PRO A 77 -9.19 -7.75 16.02
CA PRO A 77 -9.07 -9.21 16.08
C PRO A 77 -9.82 -9.94 14.96
N ASP A 78 -10.84 -9.32 14.38
CA ASP A 78 -11.61 -9.87 13.26
C ASP A 78 -11.13 -9.35 11.88
N LEU A 79 -9.95 -8.71 11.83
CA LEU A 79 -9.28 -8.28 10.58
C LEU A 79 -7.99 -9.08 10.40
N HIS A 80 -7.92 -9.82 9.29
CA HIS A 80 -6.78 -10.67 8.96
C HIS A 80 -6.17 -10.26 7.64
N PHE A 81 -4.84 -10.30 7.58
CA PHE A 81 -4.08 -10.01 6.36
C PHE A 81 -3.32 -11.25 5.93
N SER A 82 -3.44 -11.60 4.64
CA SER A 82 -2.60 -12.57 3.96
C SER A 82 -1.85 -11.90 2.83
N TYR A 83 -0.55 -12.12 2.74
CA TYR A 83 0.34 -11.46 1.79
C TYR A 83 1.52 -12.36 1.41
N PRO A 84 2.19 -12.11 0.27
CA PRO A 84 3.35 -12.87 -0.13
C PRO A 84 4.49 -12.76 0.88
N THR A 85 5.07 -13.89 1.25
CA THR A 85 6.17 -14.01 2.21
C THR A 85 7.38 -14.68 1.57
N ILE A 86 8.53 -14.59 2.22
CA ILE A 86 9.79 -15.22 1.83
C ILE A 86 10.28 -16.13 2.94
N LYS A 87 11.11 -17.11 2.59
CA LYS A 87 11.81 -17.91 3.58
C LYS A 87 13.13 -17.23 3.97
N LEU A 88 13.24 -16.82 5.23
CA LEU A 88 14.47 -16.26 5.74
C LEU A 88 15.49 -17.37 6.09
N PRO A 89 16.81 -17.11 5.98
CA PRO A 89 17.83 -18.07 6.39
C PRO A 89 17.77 -18.47 7.87
N SER A 90 17.18 -17.63 8.71
CA SER A 90 16.97 -17.88 10.16
C SER A 90 15.84 -18.86 10.45
N MET A 91 14.96 -19.13 9.48
CA MET A 91 13.85 -20.08 9.63
C MET A 91 14.33 -21.52 9.47
N SER A 92 13.72 -22.47 10.19
CA SER A 92 14.04 -23.89 10.06
C SER A 92 13.77 -24.43 8.65
N SER A 93 14.47 -25.50 8.27
CA SER A 93 14.34 -26.10 6.91
C SER A 93 12.91 -26.47 6.57
N ASP A 94 12.14 -26.94 7.56
CA ASP A 94 10.79 -27.47 7.38
C ASP A 94 9.70 -26.41 7.53
N HIS A 95 10.04 -25.21 8.03
CA HIS A 95 9.08 -24.13 8.20
C HIS A 95 8.71 -23.52 6.83
N GLN A 96 7.40 -23.49 6.56
CA GLN A 96 6.86 -22.73 5.45
C GLN A 96 6.39 -21.36 5.97
N PRO A 97 6.92 -20.26 5.44
CA PRO A 97 6.60 -18.93 5.96
C PRO A 97 5.13 -18.60 5.75
N VAL A 98 4.56 -17.96 6.75
CA VAL A 98 3.19 -17.45 6.78
C VAL A 98 3.19 -15.94 7.07
N SER A 99 2.07 -15.27 6.82
CA SER A 99 1.93 -13.84 7.07
C SER A 99 2.22 -13.45 8.53
N ALA A 100 1.86 -14.31 9.49
CA ALA A 100 2.12 -14.08 10.90
C ALA A 100 3.62 -13.97 11.25
N ASP A 101 4.51 -14.60 10.49
CA ASP A 101 5.96 -14.50 10.69
C ASP A 101 6.51 -13.09 10.44
N PHE A 102 5.80 -12.28 9.67
CA PHE A 102 6.16 -10.92 9.25
C PHE A 102 5.16 -9.86 9.70
N ALA A 103 4.36 -10.17 10.73
CA ALA A 103 3.29 -9.28 11.19
C ALA A 103 3.80 -7.89 11.60
N LYS A 104 4.99 -7.82 12.21
CA LYS A 104 5.63 -6.56 12.63
C LYS A 104 6.05 -5.71 11.42
N GLU A 105 6.67 -6.32 10.44
CA GLU A 105 7.13 -5.67 9.20
C GLU A 105 5.92 -5.19 8.39
N TRP A 106 4.88 -6.02 8.28
CA TRP A 106 3.64 -5.66 7.62
C TRP A 106 2.93 -4.49 8.30
N HIS A 107 2.79 -4.55 9.61
CA HIS A 107 2.21 -3.48 10.40
C HIS A 107 2.99 -2.16 10.21
N GLY A 108 4.33 -2.22 10.26
CA GLY A 108 5.19 -1.07 9.96
C GLY A 108 4.97 -0.48 8.58
N LEU A 109 4.69 -1.31 7.56
CA LEU A 109 4.41 -0.87 6.20
C LEU A 109 3.04 -0.18 6.08
N ILE A 110 1.97 -0.82 6.57
CA ILE A 110 0.60 -0.32 6.42
C ILE A 110 0.33 0.95 7.24
N ILE A 111 1.03 1.15 8.36
CA ILE A 111 0.97 2.39 9.15
C ILE A 111 1.60 3.57 8.41
N GLN A 112 2.66 3.34 7.63
CA GLN A 112 3.28 4.39 6.81
C GLN A 112 2.35 4.85 5.67
N GLY A 113 1.47 3.98 5.20
CA GLY A 113 0.48 4.29 4.18
C GLY A 113 -0.10 3.04 3.52
N THR A 114 -1.23 3.23 2.85
CA THR A 114 -1.97 2.15 2.19
C THR A 114 -1.66 2.04 0.69
N TYR A 115 -0.74 2.85 0.19
CA TYR A 115 -0.24 2.83 -1.18
C TYR A 115 1.23 2.45 -1.15
N PHE A 116 1.52 1.19 -1.42
CA PHE A 116 2.87 0.64 -1.42
C PHE A 116 3.05 -0.40 -2.54
N THR A 117 4.29 -0.70 -2.83
CA THR A 117 4.68 -1.64 -3.89
C THR A 117 5.21 -2.95 -3.30
N MET A 118 5.25 -3.99 -4.14
CA MET A 118 5.92 -5.24 -3.79
C MET A 118 7.40 -5.03 -3.43
N ASN A 119 8.09 -4.09 -4.10
CA ASN A 119 9.49 -3.79 -3.80
C ASN A 119 9.66 -3.18 -2.40
N GLN A 120 8.76 -2.28 -2.00
CA GLN A 120 8.78 -1.73 -0.63
C GLN A 120 8.53 -2.83 0.41
N TRP A 121 7.61 -3.76 0.12
CA TRP A 121 7.37 -4.90 0.98
C TRP A 121 8.59 -5.84 1.07
N MET A 122 9.23 -6.16 -0.05
CA MET A 122 10.46 -6.96 -0.07
C MET A 122 11.58 -6.31 0.74
N ASN A 123 11.76 -4.99 0.61
CA ASN A 123 12.73 -4.25 1.40
C ASN A 123 12.43 -4.30 2.89
N GLN A 124 11.15 -4.21 3.27
CA GLN A 124 10.71 -4.28 4.67
C GLN A 124 11.00 -5.66 5.29
N MET A 125 10.86 -6.75 4.50
CA MET A 125 11.25 -8.11 4.92
C MET A 125 12.77 -8.35 4.94
N GLY A 126 13.57 -7.38 4.48
CA GLY A 126 15.04 -7.51 4.43
C GLY A 126 15.58 -8.38 3.29
N ALA A 127 14.80 -8.62 2.24
CA ALA A 127 15.22 -9.41 1.08
C ALA A 127 14.87 -8.72 -0.25
N THR A 128 15.84 -8.65 -1.15
CA THR A 128 15.69 -7.96 -2.44
C THR A 128 15.69 -8.90 -3.64
N THR A 129 16.15 -10.15 -3.49
CA THR A 129 16.42 -11.07 -4.62
C THR A 129 15.52 -12.31 -4.63
N GLN A 130 14.75 -12.57 -3.59
CA GLN A 130 13.87 -13.73 -3.50
C GLN A 130 12.49 -13.44 -4.12
N GLN A 131 11.82 -14.48 -4.57
CA GLN A 131 10.42 -14.38 -4.99
C GLN A 131 9.50 -14.66 -3.81
N ALA A 132 8.76 -13.66 -3.36
CA ALA A 132 7.75 -13.84 -2.33
C ALA A 132 6.48 -14.46 -2.92
N ILE A 133 5.92 -15.44 -2.20
CA ILE A 133 4.72 -16.18 -2.57
C ILE A 133 3.81 -16.37 -1.35
N ILE A 134 2.53 -16.63 -1.60
CA ILE A 134 1.59 -17.09 -0.57
C ILE A 134 1.59 -18.62 -0.61
N THR A 135 2.02 -19.24 0.49
CA THR A 135 2.21 -20.69 0.58
C THR A 135 0.94 -21.42 1.00
N GLY A 136 0.90 -22.76 0.83
CA GLY A 136 -0.20 -23.58 1.34
C GLY A 136 -0.35 -23.55 2.86
N ALA A 137 0.73 -23.27 3.60
CA ALA A 137 0.70 -23.08 5.04
C ALA A 137 -0.09 -21.81 5.44
N GLU A 138 0.02 -20.74 4.65
CA GLU A 138 -0.78 -19.52 4.84
C GLU A 138 -2.28 -19.81 4.74
N SER A 139 -2.69 -20.61 3.75
CA SER A 139 -4.11 -20.96 3.59
C SER A 139 -4.62 -21.88 4.73
N ASP A 140 -3.77 -22.73 5.29
CA ASP A 140 -4.11 -23.53 6.49
C ASP A 140 -4.29 -22.62 7.71
N GLU A 141 -3.37 -21.69 7.92
CA GLU A 141 -3.44 -20.73 9.02
C GLU A 141 -4.69 -19.83 8.89
N LEU A 142 -4.96 -19.33 7.69
CA LEU A 142 -6.16 -18.55 7.40
C LEU A 142 -7.43 -19.35 7.70
N SER A 143 -7.49 -20.62 7.29
CA SER A 143 -8.63 -21.52 7.59
C SER A 143 -8.82 -21.69 9.10
N ARG A 144 -7.72 -21.86 9.83
CA ARG A 144 -7.74 -22.02 11.30
C ARG A 144 -8.27 -20.78 12.00
N VAL A 145 -7.79 -19.61 11.61
CA VAL A 145 -8.18 -18.34 12.23
C VAL A 145 -9.63 -17.98 11.91
N LEU A 146 -10.05 -18.15 10.65
CA LEU A 146 -11.42 -17.86 10.23
C LEU A 146 -12.47 -18.83 10.78
N ALA A 147 -12.06 -20.04 11.22
CA ALA A 147 -12.95 -20.97 11.90
C ALA A 147 -13.37 -20.49 13.31
N LEU A 148 -12.61 -19.58 13.92
CA LEU A 148 -12.95 -18.99 15.21
C LEU A 148 -14.18 -18.08 15.06
N LYS A 149 -14.94 -17.95 16.17
CA LYS A 149 -16.07 -17.01 16.21
C LYS A 149 -15.55 -15.57 16.15
N SER A 150 -16.36 -14.68 15.53
CA SER A 150 -16.07 -13.24 15.58
C SER A 150 -15.98 -12.78 17.03
N SER A 151 -15.00 -11.96 17.32
CA SER A 151 -14.74 -11.41 18.66
C SER A 151 -15.82 -10.42 19.10
N GLN A 152 -16.44 -9.71 18.14
CA GLN A 152 -17.45 -8.69 18.41
C GLN A 152 -18.85 -9.03 17.85
N GLY A 153 -19.04 -10.26 17.36
CA GLY A 153 -20.33 -10.75 16.87
C GLY A 153 -20.76 -10.22 15.48
N GLY A 154 -19.87 -9.51 14.76
CA GLY A 154 -20.08 -8.99 13.42
C GLY A 154 -19.37 -9.78 12.34
N TYR A 155 -18.93 -9.05 11.28
CA TYR A 155 -18.14 -9.61 10.22
C TYR A 155 -16.73 -10.00 10.69
N LYS A 156 -16.14 -10.98 10.00
CA LYS A 156 -14.70 -11.25 9.96
C LYS A 156 -14.20 -10.88 8.57
N VAL A 157 -13.16 -10.09 8.48
CA VAL A 157 -12.64 -9.60 7.20
C VAL A 157 -11.24 -10.16 6.97
N SER A 158 -11.05 -10.81 5.82
CA SER A 158 -9.74 -11.27 5.37
C SER A 158 -9.32 -10.47 4.15
N ILE A 159 -8.26 -9.67 4.26
CA ILE A 159 -7.64 -8.97 3.15
C ILE A 159 -6.50 -9.83 2.62
N ILE A 160 -6.59 -10.25 1.36
CA ILE A 160 -5.55 -11.02 0.68
C ILE A 160 -4.89 -10.12 -0.35
N TRP A 161 -3.65 -9.73 -0.07
CA TRP A 161 -2.88 -8.88 -0.97
C TRP A 161 -2.07 -9.71 -1.95
N LEU A 162 -2.23 -9.42 -3.25
CA LEU A 162 -1.61 -10.11 -4.39
C LEU A 162 -1.90 -11.63 -4.42
N PRO A 163 -3.20 -12.04 -4.47
CA PRO A 163 -3.58 -13.45 -4.53
C PRO A 163 -3.01 -14.18 -5.75
N GLU A 164 -2.64 -13.47 -6.83
CA GLU A 164 -1.93 -14.00 -7.98
C GLU A 164 -0.54 -14.54 -7.68
N ARG A 165 -0.02 -14.28 -6.47
CA ARG A 165 1.24 -14.85 -5.96
C ARG A 165 1.05 -16.11 -5.10
N MET A 166 -0.15 -16.65 -5.04
CA MET A 166 -0.41 -17.94 -4.43
C MET A 166 0.24 -19.06 -5.24
N ASN A 167 0.87 -20.00 -4.56
CA ASN A 167 1.21 -21.26 -5.20
C ASN A 167 -0.07 -22.10 -5.40
N LEU A 168 0.00 -23.12 -6.24
CA LEU A 168 -1.16 -23.95 -6.59
C LEU A 168 -1.81 -24.60 -5.37
N THR A 169 -1.02 -25.01 -4.38
CA THR A 169 -1.52 -25.59 -3.13
C THR A 169 -2.34 -24.59 -2.30
N SER A 170 -1.84 -23.36 -2.18
CA SER A 170 -2.54 -22.28 -1.50
C SER A 170 -3.84 -21.92 -2.21
N ALA A 171 -3.78 -21.74 -3.52
CA ALA A 171 -4.95 -21.42 -4.34
C ALA A 171 -6.06 -22.47 -4.23
N ASN A 172 -5.71 -23.77 -4.30
CA ASN A 172 -6.67 -24.87 -4.13
C ASN A 172 -7.28 -24.94 -2.72
N LYS A 173 -6.53 -24.60 -1.68
CA LYS A 173 -7.06 -24.52 -0.31
C LYS A 173 -7.99 -23.31 -0.15
N LEU A 174 -7.64 -22.16 -0.75
CA LEU A 174 -8.51 -20.99 -0.74
C LEU A 174 -9.85 -21.27 -1.41
N LEU A 175 -9.89 -22.07 -2.50
CA LEU A 175 -11.15 -22.43 -3.17
C LEU A 175 -12.17 -23.05 -2.19
N LYS A 176 -11.73 -23.91 -1.28
CA LYS A 176 -12.62 -24.50 -0.26
C LYS A 176 -13.24 -23.44 0.64
N LEU A 177 -12.44 -22.44 1.06
CA LEU A 177 -12.92 -21.32 1.87
C LEU A 177 -13.89 -20.41 1.11
N LEU A 178 -13.70 -20.27 -0.20
CA LEU A 178 -14.59 -19.48 -1.06
C LEU A 178 -15.89 -20.22 -1.37
N GLU A 179 -15.87 -21.57 -1.43
CA GLU A 179 -17.07 -22.39 -1.65
C GLU A 179 -17.93 -22.48 -0.38
N GLU A 180 -17.29 -22.69 0.76
CA GLU A 180 -17.94 -22.82 2.05
C GLU A 180 -17.34 -21.82 3.06
N PRO A 181 -17.65 -20.53 2.93
CA PRO A 181 -17.07 -19.52 3.78
C PRO A 181 -17.56 -19.67 5.22
N PRO A 182 -16.66 -19.56 6.22
CA PRO A 182 -17.09 -19.51 7.61
C PRO A 182 -18.06 -18.34 7.85
N GLN A 183 -19.04 -18.54 8.70
CA GLN A 183 -20.12 -17.58 8.93
C GLN A 183 -19.60 -16.16 9.19
N GLY A 184 -20.17 -15.18 8.51
CA GLY A 184 -19.83 -13.75 8.64
C GLY A 184 -18.46 -13.38 8.06
N THR A 185 -17.81 -14.26 7.29
CA THR A 185 -16.50 -13.99 6.71
C THR A 185 -16.63 -13.31 5.35
N ILE A 186 -15.88 -12.20 5.18
CA ILE A 186 -15.77 -11.46 3.92
C ILE A 186 -14.30 -11.46 3.47
N PHE A 187 -14.08 -11.93 2.24
CA PHE A 187 -12.76 -11.91 1.60
C PHE A 187 -12.63 -10.68 0.71
N LEU A 188 -11.60 -9.88 0.93
CA LEU A 188 -11.23 -8.72 0.12
C LEU A 188 -9.89 -9.00 -0.55
N MET A 189 -9.91 -9.42 -1.80
CA MET A 189 -8.70 -9.76 -2.54
C MET A 189 -8.23 -8.57 -3.36
N VAL A 190 -6.96 -8.18 -3.23
CA VAL A 190 -6.34 -7.04 -3.90
C VAL A 190 -5.37 -7.55 -4.95
N CYS A 191 -5.77 -7.53 -6.22
CA CYS A 191 -5.09 -8.16 -7.34
C CYS A 191 -4.56 -7.12 -8.33
N GLU A 192 -3.35 -7.33 -8.84
CA GLU A 192 -2.72 -6.50 -9.88
C GLU A 192 -2.71 -7.20 -11.25
N GLU A 193 -2.57 -8.53 -11.26
CA GLU A 193 -2.44 -9.35 -12.45
C GLU A 193 -3.52 -10.46 -12.48
N PRO A 194 -4.81 -10.09 -12.71
CA PRO A 194 -5.92 -11.05 -12.62
C PRO A 194 -5.81 -12.22 -13.61
N GLU A 195 -5.07 -12.07 -14.69
CA GLU A 195 -4.78 -13.12 -15.67
C GLU A 195 -3.90 -14.24 -15.11
N LYS A 196 -3.21 -14.02 -13.98
CA LYS A 196 -2.42 -15.05 -13.27
C LYS A 196 -3.24 -15.81 -12.23
N LEU A 197 -4.46 -15.37 -11.93
CA LEU A 197 -5.35 -16.09 -11.02
C LEU A 197 -5.99 -17.28 -11.70
N LEU A 198 -6.28 -18.33 -10.91
CA LEU A 198 -7.09 -19.43 -11.38
C LEU A 198 -8.51 -18.93 -11.73
N GLU A 199 -9.04 -19.36 -12.87
CA GLU A 199 -10.42 -19.04 -13.27
C GLU A 199 -11.46 -19.50 -12.23
N THR A 200 -11.16 -20.58 -11.52
CA THR A 200 -11.98 -21.09 -10.43
C THR A 200 -12.07 -20.15 -9.23
N ILE A 201 -11.05 -19.33 -8.97
CA ILE A 201 -11.08 -18.25 -7.95
C ILE A 201 -11.91 -17.08 -8.51
N ILE A 202 -11.63 -16.67 -9.75
CA ILE A 202 -12.31 -15.53 -10.38
C ILE A 202 -13.82 -15.78 -10.42
N SER A 203 -14.26 -16.99 -10.78
CA SER A 203 -15.70 -17.35 -10.89
C SER A 203 -16.46 -17.33 -9.56
N ARG A 204 -15.75 -17.41 -8.42
CA ARG A 204 -16.33 -17.38 -7.06
C ARG A 204 -16.22 -16.03 -6.37
N THR A 205 -15.71 -15.03 -7.07
CA THR A 205 -15.50 -13.70 -6.54
C THR A 205 -16.26 -12.66 -7.34
N GLN A 206 -16.78 -11.65 -6.68
CA GLN A 206 -17.31 -10.49 -7.38
C GLN A 206 -16.18 -9.51 -7.69
N ARG A 207 -15.91 -9.36 -8.97
CA ARG A 207 -14.88 -8.44 -9.45
C ARG A 207 -15.33 -6.99 -9.32
N ILE A 208 -14.42 -6.16 -8.79
CA ILE A 208 -14.51 -4.72 -8.66
C ILE A 208 -13.34 -4.11 -9.44
N ASP A 209 -13.63 -3.50 -10.58
CA ASP A 209 -12.60 -2.84 -11.37
C ASP A 209 -12.29 -1.46 -10.80
N VAL A 210 -11.05 -1.30 -10.31
CA VAL A 210 -10.51 -0.05 -9.78
C VAL A 210 -9.73 0.63 -10.90
N LYS A 211 -10.30 1.70 -11.43
CA LYS A 211 -9.70 2.46 -12.52
C LYS A 211 -8.54 3.34 -12.04
N ARG A 212 -7.78 3.89 -12.97
CA ARG A 212 -6.80 4.95 -12.67
C ARG A 212 -7.49 6.11 -11.96
N ILE A 213 -6.80 6.70 -11.01
CA ILE A 213 -7.28 7.90 -10.31
C ILE A 213 -7.29 9.07 -11.32
N ASN A 214 -8.33 9.88 -11.32
CA ASN A 214 -8.36 11.07 -12.16
C ASN A 214 -7.32 12.11 -11.70
N ASP A 215 -6.85 12.93 -12.62
CA ASP A 215 -5.78 13.89 -12.34
C ASP A 215 -6.20 14.91 -11.28
N GLU A 216 -7.47 15.34 -11.28
CA GLU A 216 -8.02 16.29 -10.31
C GLU A 216 -7.98 15.73 -8.88
N ALA A 217 -8.28 14.45 -8.69
CA ALA A 217 -8.22 13.83 -7.36
C ALA A 217 -6.77 13.68 -6.87
N ILE A 218 -5.82 13.39 -7.76
CA ILE A 218 -4.39 13.37 -7.42
C ILE A 218 -3.92 14.77 -7.06
N GLU A 219 -4.26 15.78 -7.86
CA GLU A 219 -3.91 17.18 -7.63
C GLU A 219 -4.42 17.66 -6.25
N GLN A 220 -5.71 17.44 -5.97
CA GLN A 220 -6.30 17.80 -4.68
C GLN A 220 -5.64 17.06 -3.51
N ALA A 221 -5.31 15.79 -3.68
CA ALA A 221 -4.64 15.01 -2.65
C ALA A 221 -3.20 15.51 -2.40
N LEU A 222 -2.47 15.91 -3.44
CA LEU A 222 -1.14 16.52 -3.31
C LEU A 222 -1.20 17.85 -2.56
N ILE A 223 -2.16 18.71 -2.89
CA ILE A 223 -2.35 20.00 -2.21
C ILE A 223 -2.74 19.76 -0.75
N ASN A 224 -3.80 18.99 -0.50
CA ASN A 224 -4.39 18.86 0.84
C ASN A 224 -3.56 17.98 1.79
N LYS A 225 -2.97 16.88 1.29
CA LYS A 225 -2.24 15.92 2.14
C LYS A 225 -0.74 16.15 2.19
N ARG A 226 -0.16 16.83 1.18
CA ARG A 226 1.30 17.04 1.05
C ARG A 226 1.72 18.50 1.03
N GLY A 227 0.77 19.44 0.99
CA GLY A 227 1.07 20.88 0.97
C GLY A 227 1.81 21.35 -0.29
N ILE A 228 1.64 20.65 -1.40
CA ILE A 228 2.26 21.00 -2.69
C ILE A 228 1.51 22.19 -3.30
N ASP A 229 2.22 23.14 -3.88
CA ASP A 229 1.59 24.26 -4.61
C ASP A 229 0.80 23.75 -5.83
N THR A 230 -0.22 24.51 -6.21
CA THR A 230 -1.17 24.11 -7.26
C THR A 230 -0.50 23.81 -8.60
N ASP A 231 0.47 24.63 -9.03
CA ASP A 231 1.12 24.44 -10.32
C ASP A 231 2.00 23.19 -10.34
N ALA A 232 2.72 22.92 -9.24
CA ALA A 232 3.49 21.68 -9.10
C ALA A 232 2.58 20.46 -8.97
N ALA A 233 1.49 20.56 -8.21
CA ALA A 233 0.52 19.48 -8.05
C ALA A 233 -0.11 19.10 -9.40
N HIS A 234 -0.50 20.08 -10.21
CA HIS A 234 -1.04 19.86 -11.55
C HIS A 234 -0.04 19.12 -12.46
N ARG A 235 1.23 19.56 -12.50
CA ARG A 235 2.28 18.89 -13.29
C ARG A 235 2.52 17.45 -12.84
N ILE A 236 2.59 17.22 -11.51
CA ILE A 236 2.80 15.90 -10.93
C ILE A 236 1.63 14.98 -11.24
N ALA A 237 0.39 15.45 -11.11
CA ALA A 237 -0.81 14.65 -11.39
C ALA A 237 -0.81 14.12 -12.83
N ARG A 238 -0.46 14.95 -13.81
CA ARG A 238 -0.35 14.54 -15.22
C ARG A 238 0.75 13.49 -15.46
N ILE A 239 1.93 13.65 -14.83
CA ILE A 239 3.04 12.68 -14.92
C ILE A 239 2.65 11.35 -14.27
N ALA A 240 1.91 11.41 -13.17
CA ALA A 240 1.47 10.25 -12.41
C ALA A 240 0.53 9.32 -13.19
N ASN A 241 -0.19 9.85 -14.19
CA ASN A 241 -1.07 9.09 -15.07
C ASN A 241 -2.01 8.15 -14.28
N GLY A 242 -2.65 8.69 -13.25
CA GLY A 242 -3.63 8.00 -12.43
C GLY A 242 -3.07 7.03 -11.38
N SER A 243 -1.77 7.08 -11.08
CA SER A 243 -1.12 6.31 -10.03
C SER A 243 -0.61 7.22 -8.91
N TRP A 244 -1.18 7.10 -7.72
CA TRP A 244 -0.70 7.83 -6.55
C TRP A 244 0.76 7.53 -6.20
N LEU A 245 1.21 6.28 -6.40
CA LEU A 245 2.61 5.89 -6.19
C LEU A 245 3.55 6.69 -7.09
N LYS A 246 3.21 6.80 -8.38
CA LYS A 246 4.00 7.62 -9.33
C LYS A 246 3.94 9.11 -8.98
N ALA A 247 2.82 9.58 -8.43
CA ALA A 247 2.73 10.97 -7.95
C ALA A 247 3.72 11.21 -6.81
N LEU A 248 3.82 10.31 -5.85
CA LEU A 248 4.79 10.39 -4.76
C LEU A 248 6.24 10.33 -5.28
N GLU A 249 6.54 9.40 -6.18
CA GLU A 249 7.87 9.29 -6.81
C GLU A 249 8.26 10.59 -7.55
N ALA A 250 7.34 11.17 -8.32
CA ALA A 250 7.58 12.43 -9.04
C ALA A 250 7.75 13.61 -8.09
N MET A 251 7.01 13.64 -6.98
CA MET A 251 7.15 14.63 -5.92
C MET A 251 8.53 14.54 -5.26
N ASP A 252 8.97 13.34 -4.90
CA ASP A 252 10.25 13.11 -4.24
C ASP A 252 11.42 13.44 -5.18
N ALA A 253 11.34 13.08 -6.46
CA ALA A 253 12.30 13.47 -7.47
C ALA A 253 12.35 15.02 -7.66
N GLY A 254 11.20 15.69 -7.62
CA GLY A 254 11.12 17.15 -7.67
C GLY A 254 11.78 17.82 -6.45
N ASN A 255 11.57 17.29 -5.27
CA ASN A 255 12.20 17.76 -4.04
C ASN A 255 13.71 17.52 -4.03
N GLU A 256 14.16 16.35 -4.47
CA GLU A 256 15.57 16.01 -4.60
C GLU A 256 16.28 16.93 -5.61
N ASN A 257 15.67 17.19 -6.76
CA ASN A 257 16.21 18.13 -7.74
C ASN A 257 16.30 19.57 -7.20
N ARG A 258 15.33 20.03 -6.41
CA ARG A 258 15.39 21.33 -5.73
C ARG A 258 16.51 21.37 -4.70
N GLU A 259 16.69 20.32 -3.93
CA GLU A 259 17.82 20.17 -3.00
C GLU A 259 19.16 20.25 -3.74
N PHE A 260 19.30 19.47 -4.82
CA PHE A 260 20.51 19.47 -5.64
C PHE A 260 20.78 20.83 -6.29
N HIS A 261 19.75 21.51 -6.74
CA HIS A 261 19.89 22.88 -7.25
C HIS A 261 20.44 23.85 -6.20
N ASN A 262 19.88 23.83 -5.00
CA ASN A 262 20.35 24.65 -3.89
C ASN A 262 21.79 24.31 -3.52
N MET A 263 22.15 23.02 -3.47
CA MET A 263 23.50 22.55 -3.21
C MET A 263 24.49 22.98 -4.29
N PHE A 264 24.06 22.95 -5.57
CA PHE A 264 24.86 23.44 -6.70
C PHE A 264 25.11 24.94 -6.61
N GLN A 265 24.07 25.74 -6.39
CA GLN A 265 24.21 27.19 -6.21
C GLN A 265 25.14 27.55 -5.06
N MET A 266 24.98 26.85 -3.93
CA MET A 266 25.85 27.02 -2.76
C MET A 266 27.32 26.71 -3.10
N LEU A 267 27.57 25.58 -3.78
CA LEU A 267 28.91 25.19 -4.22
C LEU A 267 29.53 26.27 -5.11
N MET A 268 28.82 26.72 -6.14
CA MET A 268 29.31 27.76 -7.06
C MET A 268 29.64 29.05 -6.32
N ARG A 269 28.77 29.48 -5.40
CA ARG A 269 28.98 30.66 -4.57
C ARG A 269 30.22 30.55 -3.68
N LEU A 270 30.38 29.38 -3.01
CA LEU A 270 31.53 29.13 -2.14
C LEU A 270 32.87 29.06 -2.91
N CYS A 271 32.85 28.46 -4.10
CA CYS A 271 33.99 28.44 -5.02
C CYS A 271 34.37 29.85 -5.47
N TYR A 272 33.39 30.67 -5.86
CA TYR A 272 33.63 32.07 -6.27
C TYR A 272 34.24 32.90 -5.13
N LEU A 273 33.72 32.74 -3.92
CA LEU A 273 34.19 33.44 -2.73
C LEU A 273 35.51 32.85 -2.15
N ARG A 274 36.00 31.75 -2.71
CA ARG A 274 37.16 30.99 -2.23
C ARG A 274 37.12 30.66 -0.73
N ASN A 275 35.91 30.39 -0.21
CA ASN A 275 35.71 30.10 1.21
C ASN A 275 35.94 28.61 1.49
N VAL A 276 37.22 28.27 1.75
CA VAL A 276 37.68 26.89 1.99
C VAL A 276 37.03 26.26 3.22
N LYS A 277 36.76 27.03 4.27
CA LYS A 277 36.16 26.53 5.50
C LYS A 277 34.73 26.03 5.28
N ASP A 278 33.91 26.78 4.56
CA ASP A 278 32.55 26.39 4.29
C ASP A 278 32.45 25.38 3.14
N LEU A 279 33.41 25.36 2.21
CA LEU A 279 33.55 24.26 1.24
C LEU A 279 33.79 22.91 1.92
N LYS A 280 34.59 22.89 2.97
CA LYS A 280 34.81 21.68 3.77
C LYS A 280 33.51 21.22 4.43
N ARG A 281 32.76 22.13 5.06
CA ARG A 281 31.46 21.80 5.65
C ARG A 281 30.48 21.28 4.60
N TRP A 282 30.43 21.91 3.42
CA TRP A 282 29.60 21.46 2.31
C TRP A 282 29.97 20.02 1.89
N SER A 283 31.26 19.70 1.78
CA SER A 283 31.71 18.34 1.45
C SER A 283 31.35 17.31 2.52
N GLU A 284 31.36 17.69 3.80
CA GLU A 284 30.95 16.82 4.92
C GLU A 284 29.45 16.50 4.86
N VAL A 285 28.61 17.46 4.46
CA VAL A 285 27.18 17.25 4.23
C VAL A 285 26.96 16.25 3.09
N VAL A 286 27.68 16.44 1.98
CA VAL A 286 27.57 15.54 0.81
C VAL A 286 28.06 14.13 1.16
N ALA A 287 29.15 13.99 1.92
CA ALA A 287 29.65 12.70 2.37
C ALA A 287 28.65 11.93 3.26
N GLY A 288 27.68 12.63 3.86
CA GLY A 288 26.56 12.02 4.58
C GLY A 288 25.46 11.44 3.67
N TYR A 289 25.47 11.75 2.37
CA TYR A 289 24.56 11.14 1.40
C TYR A 289 25.05 9.73 1.08
N GLY A 290 24.14 8.78 0.85
CA GLY A 290 24.56 7.47 0.37
C GLY A 290 25.03 7.52 -1.09
N ARG A 291 25.85 6.54 -1.52
CA ARG A 291 26.47 6.48 -2.87
C ARG A 291 25.50 6.75 -4.03
N GLU A 292 24.27 6.24 -3.94
CA GLU A 292 23.25 6.45 -4.97
C GLU A 292 22.76 7.90 -5.04
N LYS A 293 22.56 8.56 -3.89
CA LYS A 293 22.16 9.98 -3.85
C LYS A 293 23.31 10.87 -4.32
N GLU A 294 24.55 10.60 -3.91
CA GLU A 294 25.73 11.31 -4.40
C GLU A 294 25.86 11.21 -5.94
N ARG A 295 25.67 10.01 -6.50
CA ARG A 295 25.73 9.80 -7.95
C ARG A 295 24.68 10.61 -8.68
N ARG A 296 23.41 10.60 -8.20
CA ARG A 296 22.33 11.41 -8.80
C ARG A 296 22.62 12.90 -8.71
N MET A 297 23.12 13.37 -7.57
CA MET A 297 23.49 14.76 -7.37
C MET A 297 24.60 15.20 -8.33
N LEU A 298 25.67 14.41 -8.47
CA LEU A 298 26.77 14.71 -9.39
C LEU A 298 26.31 14.69 -10.85
N THR A 299 25.42 13.78 -11.22
CA THR A 299 24.79 13.77 -12.56
C THR A 299 23.99 15.05 -12.82
N TYR A 300 23.21 15.50 -11.83
CA TYR A 300 22.48 16.76 -11.90
C TYR A 300 23.45 17.96 -12.06
N PHE A 301 24.53 18.00 -11.30
CA PHE A 301 25.55 19.06 -11.41
C PHE A 301 26.21 19.08 -12.78
N GLN A 302 26.57 17.92 -13.31
CA GLN A 302 27.11 17.80 -14.65
C GLN A 302 26.18 18.39 -15.72
N GLN A 303 24.88 18.13 -15.58
CA GLN A 303 23.87 18.68 -16.47
C GLN A 303 23.79 20.20 -16.33
N GLN A 304 23.74 20.73 -15.10
CA GLN A 304 23.70 22.18 -14.86
C GLN A 304 24.93 22.91 -15.42
N VAL A 305 26.10 22.30 -15.32
CA VAL A 305 27.32 22.87 -15.92
C VAL A 305 27.22 22.92 -17.46
N ARG A 306 26.72 21.82 -18.09
CA ARG A 306 26.58 21.78 -19.56
C ARG A 306 25.54 22.77 -20.10
N GLU A 307 24.50 23.05 -19.34
CA GLU A 307 23.40 23.94 -19.75
C GLU A 307 23.74 25.43 -19.57
N ASN A 308 24.66 25.74 -18.64
CA ASN A 308 24.95 27.13 -18.24
C ASN A 308 26.37 27.61 -18.62
N PHE A 309 27.23 26.71 -19.07
CA PHE A 309 28.61 26.99 -19.49
C PHE A 309 28.97 26.29 -20.81
#